data_74749c9d6ccca8ae02ae208b4a34c11c
#
_entry.id   74749c9d6ccca8ae02ae208b4a34c11c
#
_cell.length_a   1.000
_cell.length_b   1.000
_cell.length_c   1.000
_cell.angle_alpha   90.00
_cell.angle_beta   90.00
_cell.angle_gamma   90.00
#
_symmetry.space_group_name_H-M   'P 1'
#
loop_
_entity.id
_entity.type
_entity.pdbx_description
1 polymer ?
#
loop_
_entity_poly.entity_id
_entity_poly.type
_entity_poly.pdbx_seq_one_letter_code
_entity_poly.pdbx_strand_id
1 'polypeptide(L)'
;IPLSFFNDTATTEIYTLSLHDALPICSKAAAKELAKQAGVPVVPGSDGPLKNIRQARALADKVGYPVLLKASAGGGGRGMRQADSAEALEAAYREAQAEAEACFGDGEMYLEKLIEHPRHIEFQILADAHGHVVHLGERECSIQRRRQKLIEEAPSWALSDALRREMGEKAVAAAREAGYVGAGTVEFVLAPDGAYYFIEMNTRIQVEHPVTEMVTGVDLVKEQLRIAAGLPLTFTQDEITLHGHALECRINAEDPQQDFRPCPGTVEFLHVPGGPGVRVDTALFTGCVVPPYYDSLVAKVIAHGNTRLEAIRRMRRALEEFIVDGFITNASLSHLMLYESDFVRGEYDTDFVAGHMEKLLQLSSACDRLSAEGERDRDAE
;
A
#
# COMPACT_ATOMS: atom_id res chain seq x y z
N ILE A 1 -23.76 -20.77 4.11
CA ILE A 1 -23.73 -19.75 5.18
C ILE A 1 -23.88 -18.42 4.47
N PRO A 2 -24.94 -17.62 4.76
CA PRO A 2 -25.14 -16.37 4.03
C PRO A 2 -24.00 -15.41 4.32
N LEU A 3 -23.45 -14.77 3.27
CA LEU A 3 -22.41 -13.74 3.29
C LEU A 3 -22.82 -12.43 4.01
N SER A 4 -23.91 -12.43 4.76
CA SER A 4 -24.42 -11.28 5.52
C SER A 4 -23.65 -10.98 6.82
N PHE A 5 -22.55 -11.66 7.10
CA PHE A 5 -21.78 -11.47 8.34
C PHE A 5 -20.56 -10.52 8.21
N PHE A 6 -20.28 -10.00 7.03
CA PHE A 6 -19.25 -8.96 6.88
C PHE A 6 -19.92 -7.60 6.74
N ASN A 7 -20.53 -7.15 7.81
CA ASN A 7 -20.88 -5.74 7.94
C ASN A 7 -19.61 -4.97 8.30
N ASP A 8 -19.35 -3.83 7.66
CA ASP A 8 -18.17 -2.97 7.87
C ASP A 8 -17.89 -2.68 9.35
N THR A 9 -18.94 -2.61 10.16
CA THR A 9 -18.86 -2.46 11.62
C THR A 9 -18.20 -3.66 12.31
N ALA A 10 -18.49 -4.89 11.88
CA ALA A 10 -17.93 -6.09 12.50
C ALA A 10 -16.45 -6.30 12.15
N THR A 11 -16.04 -5.95 10.93
CA THR A 11 -14.63 -5.97 10.52
C THR A 11 -13.84 -4.91 11.30
N THR A 12 -14.39 -3.72 11.47
CA THR A 12 -13.83 -2.66 12.29
C THR A 12 -13.74 -3.09 13.76
N GLU A 13 -14.73 -3.72 14.33
CA GLU A 13 -14.73 -4.16 15.73
C GLU A 13 -13.75 -5.30 16.04
N ILE A 14 -13.57 -6.27 15.14
CA ILE A 14 -12.59 -7.36 15.32
C ILE A 14 -11.16 -6.81 15.27
N TYR A 15 -10.90 -5.81 14.45
CA TYR A 15 -9.59 -5.13 14.36
C TYR A 15 -9.39 -4.07 15.45
N THR A 16 -10.43 -3.64 16.15
CA THR A 16 -10.41 -2.55 17.13
C THR A 16 -10.22 -3.01 18.58
N LEU A 17 -10.08 -4.29 18.86
CA LEU A 17 -9.82 -4.78 20.22
C LEU A 17 -8.54 -4.22 20.87
N SER A 18 -7.64 -3.64 20.09
CA SER A 18 -6.47 -2.90 20.58
C SER A 18 -6.54 -1.38 20.39
N LEU A 19 -7.60 -0.84 19.81
CA LEU A 19 -7.70 0.58 19.45
C LEU A 19 -7.81 1.51 20.65
N HIS A 20 -8.31 1.04 21.79
CA HIS A 20 -8.46 1.90 22.96
C HIS A 20 -7.12 2.38 23.54
N ASP A 21 -6.06 1.58 23.40
CA ASP A 21 -4.73 1.94 23.93
C ASP A 21 -3.83 2.63 22.88
N ALA A 22 -4.13 2.48 21.58
CA ALA A 22 -3.35 3.04 20.48
C ALA A 22 -3.94 4.34 19.88
N LEU A 23 -4.96 4.91 20.50
CA LEU A 23 -5.68 6.11 20.04
C LEU A 23 -4.78 7.29 19.63
N PRO A 24 -3.68 7.63 20.31
CA PRO A 24 -2.82 8.73 19.90
C PRO A 24 -2.19 8.52 18.53
N ILE A 25 -1.79 7.30 18.18
CA ILE A 25 -1.10 7.00 16.92
C ILE A 25 -2.06 6.97 15.71
N CYS A 26 -3.37 6.87 15.93
CA CYS A 26 -4.38 6.93 14.87
C CYS A 26 -4.59 8.36 14.34
N SER A 27 -4.23 9.40 15.11
CA SER A 27 -4.20 10.78 14.64
C SER A 27 -2.88 11.07 13.93
N LYS A 28 -2.91 11.56 12.69
CA LYS A 28 -1.68 11.87 11.92
C LYS A 28 -0.74 12.82 12.65
N ALA A 29 -1.29 13.83 13.33
CA ALA A 29 -0.51 14.79 14.10
C ALA A 29 0.15 14.13 15.32
N ALA A 30 -0.61 13.35 16.08
CA ALA A 30 -0.10 12.65 17.25
C ALA A 30 0.89 11.54 16.87
N ALA A 31 0.64 10.81 15.76
CA ALA A 31 1.55 9.82 15.22
C ALA A 31 2.91 10.43 14.83
N LYS A 32 2.89 11.60 14.18
CA LYS A 32 4.10 12.35 13.83
C LYS A 32 4.88 12.81 15.07
N GLU A 33 4.18 13.24 16.11
CA GLU A 33 4.81 13.65 17.37
C GLU A 33 5.42 12.46 18.12
N LEU A 34 4.71 11.34 18.19
CA LEU A 34 5.23 10.09 18.74
C LEU A 34 6.47 9.59 17.98
N ALA A 35 6.44 9.66 16.64
CA ALA A 35 7.59 9.31 15.81
C ALA A 35 8.81 10.19 16.13
N LYS A 36 8.63 11.51 16.29
CA LYS A 36 9.71 12.42 16.72
C LYS A 36 10.27 12.04 18.09
N GLN A 37 9.40 11.75 19.09
CA GLN A 37 9.80 11.33 20.43
C GLN A 37 10.59 10.03 20.40
N ALA A 38 10.20 9.10 19.54
CA ALA A 38 10.94 7.86 19.28
C ALA A 38 12.24 8.05 18.48
N GLY A 39 12.59 9.29 18.10
CA GLY A 39 13.75 9.59 17.26
C GLY A 39 13.66 9.06 15.83
N VAL A 40 12.44 8.94 15.32
CA VAL A 40 12.16 8.55 13.94
C VAL A 40 12.11 9.80 13.06
N PRO A 41 12.84 9.86 11.93
CA PRO A 41 12.77 10.99 11.02
C PRO A 41 11.35 11.22 10.50
N VAL A 42 10.90 12.48 10.51
CA VAL A 42 9.59 12.88 9.97
C VAL A 42 9.79 13.89 8.85
N VAL A 43 8.86 13.92 7.88
CA VAL A 43 8.92 14.90 6.79
C VAL A 43 8.95 16.32 7.37
N PRO A 44 9.94 17.15 6.97
CA PRO A 44 10.02 18.53 7.40
C PRO A 44 8.73 19.31 7.08
N GLY A 45 8.20 20.03 8.05
CA GLY A 45 6.92 20.73 7.85
C GLY A 45 6.39 21.36 9.14
N SER A 46 5.08 21.53 9.22
CA SER A 46 4.41 22.12 10.38
C SER A 46 4.41 21.14 11.58
N ASP A 47 4.64 21.72 12.76
CA ASP A 47 4.55 20.98 14.04
C ASP A 47 3.11 20.94 14.60
N GLY A 48 2.14 21.39 13.84
CA GLY A 48 0.73 21.45 14.19
C GLY A 48 -0.07 22.11 13.05
N PRO A 49 -1.38 22.29 13.24
CA PRO A 49 -2.21 22.98 12.27
C PRO A 49 -1.70 24.38 11.97
N LEU A 50 -1.77 24.76 10.70
CA LEU A 50 -1.43 26.10 10.25
C LEU A 50 -2.51 27.10 10.69
N LYS A 51 -2.10 28.18 11.34
CA LYS A 51 -3.03 29.22 11.78
C LYS A 51 -3.58 30.05 10.62
N ASN A 52 -2.80 30.23 9.57
CA ASN A 52 -3.16 31.02 8.39
C ASN A 52 -2.13 30.87 7.28
N ILE A 53 -2.43 31.44 6.11
CA ILE A 53 -1.57 31.42 4.92
C ILE A 53 -0.19 32.09 5.14
N ARG A 54 -0.09 33.09 6.04
CA ARG A 54 1.21 33.76 6.33
C ARG A 54 2.17 32.78 7.01
N GLN A 55 1.67 31.96 7.93
CA GLN A 55 2.46 30.91 8.57
C GLN A 55 2.85 29.83 7.55
N ALA A 56 1.92 29.44 6.67
CA ALA A 56 2.21 28.50 5.59
C ALA A 56 3.36 29.00 4.71
N ARG A 57 3.33 30.27 4.29
CA ARG A 57 4.37 30.87 3.46
C ARG A 57 5.73 30.90 4.18
N ALA A 58 5.79 31.38 5.40
CA ALA A 58 7.03 31.43 6.17
C ALA A 58 7.65 30.04 6.38
N LEU A 59 6.79 29.03 6.56
CA LEU A 59 7.25 27.64 6.69
C LEU A 59 7.72 27.07 5.36
N ALA A 60 6.98 27.29 4.27
CA ALA A 60 7.36 26.87 2.92
C ALA A 60 8.71 27.46 2.49
N ASP A 61 8.94 28.75 2.79
CA ASP A 61 10.22 29.40 2.53
C ASP A 61 11.36 28.77 3.34
N LYS A 62 11.08 28.28 4.55
CA LYS A 62 12.08 27.59 5.40
C LYS A 62 12.40 26.18 4.94
N VAL A 63 11.37 25.36 4.57
CA VAL A 63 11.55 23.96 4.17
C VAL A 63 11.90 23.80 2.70
N GLY A 64 11.69 24.87 1.90
CA GLY A 64 11.91 24.90 0.45
C GLY A 64 10.75 24.28 -0.34
N TYR A 65 10.50 24.84 -1.53
CA TYR A 65 9.53 24.29 -2.49
C TYR A 65 10.10 23.08 -3.24
N PRO A 66 9.26 22.19 -3.80
CA PRO A 66 7.81 22.15 -3.65
C PRO A 66 7.36 21.71 -2.26
N VAL A 67 6.13 22.09 -1.88
CA VAL A 67 5.49 21.72 -0.61
C VAL A 67 4.13 21.08 -0.84
N LEU A 68 3.69 20.28 0.12
CA LEU A 68 2.40 19.61 0.12
C LEU A 68 1.55 20.14 1.26
N LEU A 69 0.38 20.71 0.93
CA LEU A 69 -0.65 21.06 1.87
C LEU A 69 -1.57 19.87 2.10
N LYS A 70 -1.90 19.58 3.35
CA LYS A 70 -2.71 18.43 3.76
C LYS A 70 -3.77 18.85 4.76
N ALA A 71 -5.01 18.39 4.58
CA ALA A 71 -6.05 18.53 5.60
C ALA A 71 -5.77 17.63 6.81
N SER A 72 -6.07 18.13 8.01
CA SER A 72 -5.96 17.38 9.27
C SER A 72 -6.79 16.10 9.26
N ALA A 73 -8.05 16.22 8.89
CA ALA A 73 -9.02 15.12 8.80
C ALA A 73 -8.96 14.35 7.45
N GLY A 74 -8.04 14.73 6.54
CA GLY A 74 -7.95 14.17 5.20
C GLY A 74 -7.42 12.73 5.15
N GLY A 75 -7.99 11.93 4.25
CA GLY A 75 -7.58 10.56 3.95
C GLY A 75 -7.72 10.23 2.47
N GLY A 76 -7.01 9.21 1.97
CA GLY A 76 -7.12 8.78 0.57
C GLY A 76 -6.74 9.85 -0.48
N GLY A 77 -5.92 10.84 -0.11
CA GLY A 77 -5.49 11.91 -1.01
C GLY A 77 -6.43 13.11 -1.13
N ARG A 78 -7.60 13.09 -0.49
CA ARG A 78 -8.53 14.24 -0.44
C ARG A 78 -8.02 15.31 0.52
N GLY A 79 -8.26 16.58 0.18
CA GLY A 79 -7.75 17.71 0.95
C GLY A 79 -6.24 17.89 0.87
N MET A 80 -5.62 17.49 -0.24
CA MET A 80 -4.19 17.62 -0.47
C MET A 80 -3.92 18.40 -1.75
N ARG A 81 -3.02 19.40 -1.66
CA ARG A 81 -2.59 20.23 -2.80
C ARG A 81 -1.09 20.46 -2.75
N GLN A 82 -0.46 20.34 -3.90
CA GLN A 82 0.94 20.70 -4.10
C GLN A 82 1.05 22.20 -4.42
N ALA A 83 2.12 22.80 -3.93
CA ALA A 83 2.53 24.14 -4.34
C ALA A 83 4.01 24.13 -4.69
N ASP A 84 4.32 24.47 -5.94
CA ASP A 84 5.68 24.42 -6.49
C ASP A 84 6.43 25.73 -6.25
N SER A 85 5.71 26.79 -5.89
CA SER A 85 6.28 28.10 -5.65
C SER A 85 5.45 28.91 -4.65
N ALA A 86 6.02 30.04 -4.21
CA ALA A 86 5.34 30.99 -3.31
C ALA A 86 4.08 31.60 -3.92
N GLU A 87 4.04 31.78 -5.24
CA GLU A 87 2.90 32.31 -5.99
C GLU A 87 1.74 31.30 -6.00
N ALA A 88 2.04 29.99 -6.17
CA ALA A 88 1.04 28.94 -6.22
C ALA A 88 0.47 28.59 -4.82
N LEU A 89 1.23 28.87 -3.75
CA LEU A 89 0.91 28.42 -2.40
C LEU A 89 -0.45 28.94 -1.90
N GLU A 90 -0.81 30.19 -2.18
CA GLU A 90 -2.06 30.78 -1.66
C GLU A 90 -3.30 30.16 -2.31
N ALA A 91 -3.25 29.92 -3.62
CA ALA A 91 -4.34 29.23 -4.35
C ALA A 91 -4.50 27.81 -3.84
N ALA A 92 -3.38 27.04 -3.77
CA ALA A 92 -3.35 25.67 -3.28
C ALA A 92 -3.87 25.56 -1.83
N TYR A 93 -3.52 26.51 -0.96
CA TYR A 93 -4.01 26.54 0.43
C TYR A 93 -5.53 26.73 0.50
N ARG A 94 -6.08 27.70 -0.23
CA ARG A 94 -7.52 27.97 -0.25
C ARG A 94 -8.33 26.81 -0.82
N GLU A 95 -7.85 26.22 -1.91
CA GLU A 95 -8.51 25.07 -2.53
C GLU A 95 -8.52 23.84 -1.60
N ALA A 96 -7.36 23.51 -1.01
CA ALA A 96 -7.26 22.39 -0.08
C ALA A 96 -8.13 22.58 1.16
N GLN A 97 -8.17 23.80 1.73
CA GLN A 97 -8.98 24.14 2.88
C GLN A 97 -10.47 24.04 2.56
N ALA A 98 -10.92 24.57 1.43
CA ALA A 98 -12.32 24.52 1.01
C ALA A 98 -12.78 23.07 0.76
N GLU A 99 -11.94 22.25 0.14
CA GLU A 99 -12.23 20.81 -0.05
C GLU A 99 -12.30 20.08 1.30
N ALA A 100 -11.38 20.36 2.22
CA ALA A 100 -11.35 19.75 3.55
C ALA A 100 -12.62 20.09 4.35
N GLU A 101 -13.03 21.35 4.35
CA GLU A 101 -14.25 21.82 5.00
C GLU A 101 -15.49 21.15 4.41
N ALA A 102 -15.57 21.05 3.08
CA ALA A 102 -16.70 20.44 2.39
C ALA A 102 -16.80 18.92 2.60
N CYS A 103 -15.66 18.22 2.65
CA CYS A 103 -15.61 16.76 2.73
C CYS A 103 -15.63 16.23 4.17
N PHE A 104 -15.03 16.98 5.11
CA PHE A 104 -14.77 16.48 6.47
C PHE A 104 -15.32 17.39 7.57
N GLY A 105 -15.82 18.58 7.22
CA GLY A 105 -16.29 19.57 8.20
C GLY A 105 -15.16 20.19 9.04
N ASP A 106 -13.91 20.02 8.59
CA ASP A 106 -12.72 20.52 9.27
C ASP A 106 -11.73 21.08 8.25
N GLY A 107 -11.47 22.37 8.33
CA GLY A 107 -10.57 23.12 7.45
C GLY A 107 -9.15 23.27 7.99
N GLU A 108 -8.76 22.53 9.02
CA GLU A 108 -7.39 22.54 9.54
C GLU A 108 -6.39 21.99 8.52
N MET A 109 -5.32 22.76 8.29
CA MET A 109 -4.31 22.44 7.28
C MET A 109 -2.93 22.26 7.90
N TYR A 110 -2.16 21.33 7.33
CA TYR A 110 -0.73 21.10 7.58
C TYR A 110 0.07 21.39 6.32
N LEU A 111 1.34 21.69 6.47
CA LEU A 111 2.29 21.82 5.37
C LEU A 111 3.48 20.92 5.61
N GLU A 112 3.88 20.21 4.57
CA GLU A 112 5.10 19.38 4.57
C GLU A 112 5.91 19.63 3.30
N LYS A 113 7.22 19.41 3.39
CA LYS A 113 8.08 19.33 2.20
C LYS A 113 7.56 18.20 1.29
N LEU A 114 7.38 18.47 0.01
CA LEU A 114 7.13 17.40 -0.94
C LEU A 114 8.44 16.66 -1.23
N ILE A 115 8.43 15.37 -1.00
CA ILE A 115 9.52 14.51 -1.44
C ILE A 115 9.21 14.08 -2.88
N GLU A 116 10.09 14.45 -3.80
CA GLU A 116 9.94 14.15 -5.22
C GLU A 116 10.49 12.75 -5.52
N HIS A 117 9.82 12.01 -6.40
CA HIS A 117 10.19 10.65 -6.80
C HIS A 117 10.47 9.70 -5.63
N PRO A 118 9.59 9.66 -4.61
CA PRO A 118 9.83 8.85 -3.44
C PRO A 118 9.49 7.39 -3.70
N ARG A 119 10.08 6.50 -2.90
CA ARG A 119 9.56 5.15 -2.72
C ARG A 119 8.69 5.07 -1.48
N HIS A 120 7.70 4.20 -1.54
CA HIS A 120 6.84 3.87 -0.41
C HIS A 120 7.34 2.55 0.21
N ILE A 121 8.00 2.66 1.34
CA ILE A 121 8.54 1.52 2.09
C ILE A 121 7.78 1.41 3.40
N GLU A 122 7.42 0.19 3.78
CA GLU A 122 6.70 -0.04 5.02
C GLU A 122 7.25 -1.26 5.76
N PHE A 123 7.24 -1.21 7.10
CA PHE A 123 7.74 -2.29 7.94
C PHE A 123 6.60 -2.97 8.69
N GLN A 124 6.51 -4.29 8.55
CA GLN A 124 5.56 -5.10 9.31
C GLN A 124 6.00 -5.20 10.77
N ILE A 125 5.13 -4.80 11.68
CA ILE A 125 5.34 -4.90 13.13
C ILE A 125 4.47 -6.00 13.71
N LEU A 126 5.03 -6.71 14.68
CA LEU A 126 4.30 -7.52 15.66
C LEU A 126 4.71 -7.08 17.07
N ALA A 127 3.73 -6.85 17.93
CA ALA A 127 3.97 -6.46 19.33
C ALA A 127 3.00 -7.22 20.24
N ASP A 128 3.53 -7.77 21.34
CA ASP A 128 2.71 -8.47 22.35
C ASP A 128 2.48 -7.61 23.60
N ALA A 129 1.59 -8.07 24.47
CA ALA A 129 1.28 -7.40 25.73
C ALA A 129 2.39 -7.54 26.79
N HIS A 130 3.47 -8.27 26.49
CA HIS A 130 4.61 -8.51 27.38
C HIS A 130 5.79 -7.57 27.10
N GLY A 131 5.64 -6.65 26.12
CA GLY A 131 6.65 -5.65 25.77
C GLY A 131 7.62 -6.10 24.67
N HIS A 132 7.40 -7.27 24.05
CA HIS A 132 8.18 -7.68 22.89
C HIS A 132 7.62 -7.00 21.65
N VAL A 133 8.48 -6.32 20.92
CA VAL A 133 8.16 -5.66 19.65
C VAL A 133 9.23 -6.00 18.63
N VAL A 134 8.82 -6.56 17.49
CA VAL A 134 9.71 -6.95 16.40
C VAL A 134 9.20 -6.41 15.07
N HIS A 135 10.11 -6.28 14.09
CA HIS A 135 9.74 -6.08 12.70
C HIS A 135 10.03 -7.34 11.87
N LEU A 136 9.19 -7.63 10.88
CA LEU A 136 9.31 -8.78 9.98
C LEU A 136 9.89 -8.39 8.61
N GLY A 137 10.73 -7.37 8.57
CA GLY A 137 11.22 -6.79 7.33
C GLY A 137 10.24 -5.82 6.70
N GLU A 138 10.66 -5.31 5.54
CA GLU A 138 9.91 -4.31 4.79
C GLU A 138 9.18 -4.88 3.59
N ARG A 139 8.21 -4.10 3.13
CA ARG A 139 7.54 -4.20 1.83
C ARG A 139 7.81 -2.94 1.02
N GLU A 140 7.99 -3.11 -0.26
CA GLU A 140 8.05 -2.06 -1.28
C GLU A 140 6.66 -1.89 -1.89
N CYS A 141 6.05 -0.72 -1.73
CA CYS A 141 4.67 -0.44 -2.12
C CYS A 141 4.55 0.74 -3.10
N SER A 142 5.63 1.03 -3.84
CA SER A 142 5.69 2.20 -4.74
C SER A 142 4.85 2.04 -6.01
N ILE A 143 4.54 0.80 -6.44
CA ILE A 143 3.68 0.59 -7.61
C ILE A 143 2.22 0.83 -7.22
N GLN A 144 1.79 2.07 -7.39
CA GLN A 144 0.48 2.54 -6.97
C GLN A 144 -0.12 3.53 -7.96
N ARG A 145 -1.44 3.59 -8.00
CA ARG A 145 -2.20 4.58 -8.74
C ARG A 145 -3.04 5.41 -7.79
N ARG A 146 -2.89 6.75 -7.83
CA ARG A 146 -3.64 7.65 -6.93
C ARG A 146 -3.57 7.19 -5.46
N ARG A 147 -2.39 6.70 -5.03
CA ARG A 147 -2.12 6.16 -3.68
C ARG A 147 -2.82 4.85 -3.34
N GLN A 148 -3.40 4.17 -4.32
CA GLN A 148 -3.87 2.80 -4.20
C GLN A 148 -2.77 1.87 -4.71
N LYS A 149 -2.26 1.01 -3.85
CA LYS A 149 -1.23 0.02 -4.15
C LYS A 149 -1.78 -0.98 -5.17
N LEU A 150 -0.98 -1.37 -6.15
CA LEU A 150 -1.34 -2.33 -7.21
C LEU A 150 -0.43 -3.56 -7.21
N ILE A 151 0.89 -3.33 -7.01
CA ILE A 151 1.88 -4.39 -6.90
C ILE A 151 2.77 -4.06 -5.70
N GLU A 152 2.96 -5.05 -4.83
CA GLU A 152 3.84 -4.98 -3.67
C GLU A 152 4.89 -6.07 -3.74
N GLU A 153 6.07 -5.81 -3.20
CA GLU A 153 7.13 -6.81 -3.11
C GLU A 153 7.86 -6.79 -1.76
N ALA A 154 8.43 -7.92 -1.39
CA ALA A 154 9.29 -8.07 -0.22
C ALA A 154 10.45 -9.03 -0.53
N PRO A 155 11.66 -8.69 -0.05
CA PRO A 155 12.09 -7.39 0.48
C PRO A 155 12.22 -6.32 -0.62
N SER A 156 12.35 -5.04 -0.24
CA SER A 156 12.60 -3.96 -1.19
C SER A 156 13.98 -4.10 -1.84
N TRP A 157 14.03 -3.94 -3.16
CA TRP A 157 15.28 -3.89 -3.92
C TRP A 157 16.08 -2.60 -3.66
N ALA A 158 15.42 -1.54 -3.18
CA ALA A 158 16.04 -0.25 -2.93
C ALA A 158 16.85 -0.18 -1.63
N LEU A 159 16.62 -1.10 -0.68
CA LEU A 159 17.27 -1.04 0.61
C LEU A 159 18.54 -1.90 0.68
N SER A 160 19.63 -1.29 1.11
CA SER A 160 20.78 -2.04 1.59
C SER A 160 20.46 -2.72 2.94
N ASP A 161 21.20 -3.76 3.31
CA ASP A 161 21.00 -4.43 4.61
C ASP A 161 21.22 -3.49 5.82
N ALA A 162 22.08 -2.48 5.67
CA ALA A 162 22.30 -1.48 6.71
C ALA A 162 21.09 -0.56 6.86
N LEU A 163 20.54 -0.05 5.75
CA LEU A 163 19.38 0.82 5.76
C LEU A 163 18.13 0.07 6.21
N ARG A 164 17.96 -1.19 5.79
CA ARG A 164 16.87 -2.07 6.25
C ARG A 164 16.87 -2.23 7.77
N ARG A 165 18.02 -2.48 8.37
CA ARG A 165 18.16 -2.58 9.83
C ARG A 165 17.81 -1.25 10.51
N GLU A 166 18.40 -0.16 10.05
CA GLU A 166 18.17 1.16 10.62
C GLU A 166 16.68 1.53 10.59
N MET A 167 16.03 1.41 9.42
CA MET A 167 14.60 1.72 9.27
C MET A 167 13.73 0.77 10.11
N GLY A 168 14.07 -0.52 10.16
CA GLY A 168 13.38 -1.51 10.98
C GLY A 168 13.45 -1.20 12.47
N GLU A 169 14.63 -0.82 12.98
CA GLU A 169 14.81 -0.37 14.36
C GLU A 169 13.97 0.89 14.68
N LYS A 170 13.89 1.83 13.72
CA LYS A 170 13.04 3.02 13.84
C LYS A 170 11.55 2.67 13.84
N ALA A 171 11.12 1.70 13.02
CA ALA A 171 9.74 1.22 13.01
C ALA A 171 9.37 0.56 14.36
N VAL A 172 10.26 -0.25 14.93
CA VAL A 172 10.10 -0.85 16.27
C VAL A 172 10.06 0.23 17.36
N ALA A 173 10.92 1.26 17.27
CA ALA A 173 10.94 2.36 18.23
C ALA A 173 9.61 3.13 18.22
N ALA A 174 9.05 3.44 17.03
CA ALA A 174 7.76 4.09 16.91
C ALA A 174 6.63 3.27 17.54
N ALA A 175 6.60 1.96 17.27
CA ALA A 175 5.59 1.06 17.82
C ALA A 175 5.68 0.93 19.35
N ARG A 176 6.91 0.89 19.90
CA ARG A 176 7.14 0.88 21.37
C ARG A 176 6.69 2.17 22.04
N GLU A 177 7.03 3.32 21.46
CA GLU A 177 6.63 4.62 21.98
C GLU A 177 5.11 4.77 22.01
N ALA A 178 4.43 4.18 21.01
CA ALA A 178 2.97 4.13 20.96
C ALA A 178 2.34 3.14 21.95
N GLY A 179 3.11 2.30 22.62
CA GLY A 179 2.59 1.21 23.45
C GLY A 179 1.78 0.19 22.62
N TYR A 180 2.11 0.01 21.34
CA TYR A 180 1.32 -0.78 20.41
C TYR A 180 1.32 -2.27 20.76
N VAL A 181 0.15 -2.90 20.61
CA VAL A 181 -0.05 -4.37 20.74
C VAL A 181 -0.86 -4.86 19.56
N GLY A 182 -0.37 -5.87 18.86
CA GLY A 182 -0.99 -6.46 17.68
C GLY A 182 -0.07 -6.52 16.47
N ALA A 183 -0.65 -6.80 15.31
CA ALA A 183 0.01 -6.66 14.00
C ALA A 183 -0.27 -5.28 13.43
N GLY A 184 0.77 -4.52 13.14
CA GLY A 184 0.70 -3.17 12.58
C GLY A 184 1.76 -2.94 11.53
N THR A 185 1.71 -1.80 10.88
CA THR A 185 2.67 -1.42 9.84
C THR A 185 3.09 0.02 10.01
N VAL A 186 4.39 0.27 9.99
CA VAL A 186 4.96 1.63 9.98
C VAL A 186 5.39 1.96 8.57
N GLU A 187 4.81 3.03 8.01
CA GLU A 187 5.03 3.48 6.63
C GLU A 187 6.02 4.62 6.56
N PHE A 188 6.91 4.56 5.55
CA PHE A 188 7.93 5.56 5.26
C PHE A 188 7.89 5.98 3.79
N VAL A 189 8.26 7.23 3.53
CA VAL A 189 8.79 7.63 2.22
C VAL A 189 10.31 7.54 2.25
N LEU A 190 10.88 6.95 1.21
CA LEU A 190 12.32 6.91 0.96
C LEU A 190 12.62 7.83 -0.22
N ALA A 191 13.43 8.86 0.01
CA ALA A 191 13.87 9.80 -1.02
C ALA A 191 15.00 9.21 -1.88
N PRO A 192 15.22 9.72 -3.11
CA PRO A 192 16.27 9.22 -4.01
C PRO A 192 17.70 9.34 -3.45
N ASP A 193 17.94 10.25 -2.52
CA ASP A 193 19.22 10.43 -1.83
C ASP A 193 19.44 9.48 -0.66
N GLY A 194 18.47 8.60 -0.38
CA GLY A 194 18.49 7.64 0.72
C GLY A 194 17.94 8.17 2.06
N ALA A 195 17.55 9.45 2.13
CA ALA A 195 16.82 9.95 3.30
C ALA A 195 15.43 9.33 3.37
N TYR A 196 14.99 8.97 4.57
CA TYR A 196 13.66 8.39 4.77
C TYR A 196 12.89 9.12 5.87
N TYR A 197 11.57 9.12 5.75
CA TYR A 197 10.71 9.85 6.66
C TYR A 197 9.45 9.05 6.98
N PHE A 198 9.07 9.04 8.25
CA PHE A 198 7.82 8.47 8.71
C PHE A 198 6.60 9.17 8.06
N ILE A 199 5.63 8.38 7.62
CA ILE A 199 4.34 8.85 7.11
C ILE A 199 3.27 8.64 8.15
N GLU A 200 2.99 7.37 8.46
CA GLU A 200 1.93 6.96 9.38
C GLU A 200 2.19 5.54 9.92
N MET A 201 1.40 5.16 10.91
CA MET A 201 1.32 3.78 11.37
C MET A 201 -0.11 3.26 11.17
N ASN A 202 -0.22 2.13 10.48
CA ASN A 202 -1.49 1.42 10.36
C ASN A 202 -1.60 0.38 11.48
N THR A 203 -2.59 0.57 12.36
CA THR A 203 -2.82 -0.25 13.55
C THR A 203 -3.70 -1.47 13.24
N ARG A 204 -3.46 -2.10 12.13
CA ARG A 204 -4.16 -3.27 11.60
C ARG A 204 -3.26 -4.06 10.67
N ILE A 205 -3.68 -5.28 10.33
CA ILE A 205 -3.10 -6.02 9.21
C ILE A 205 -3.43 -5.30 7.89
N GLN A 206 -2.52 -5.34 6.93
CA GLN A 206 -2.70 -4.76 5.60
C GLN A 206 -2.96 -5.83 4.54
N VAL A 207 -3.49 -5.42 3.37
CA VAL A 207 -3.80 -6.31 2.24
C VAL A 207 -2.55 -7.08 1.83
N GLU A 208 -1.42 -6.42 1.75
CA GLU A 208 -0.10 -6.86 1.27
C GLU A 208 0.71 -7.69 2.29
N HIS A 209 0.11 -8.05 3.44
CA HIS A 209 0.81 -8.90 4.42
C HIS A 209 1.32 -10.24 3.86
N PRO A 210 0.70 -10.86 2.82
CA PRO A 210 1.16 -12.13 2.30
C PRO A 210 2.60 -12.13 1.77
N VAL A 211 3.11 -11.02 1.21
CA VAL A 211 4.51 -11.00 0.76
C VAL A 211 5.48 -11.13 1.92
N THR A 212 5.16 -10.55 3.08
CA THR A 212 5.93 -10.73 4.31
C THR A 212 5.87 -12.17 4.81
N GLU A 213 4.68 -12.78 4.82
CA GLU A 213 4.50 -14.19 5.21
C GLU A 213 5.33 -15.13 4.32
N MET A 214 5.35 -14.88 3.00
CA MET A 214 6.07 -15.71 2.04
C MET A 214 7.59 -15.64 2.21
N VAL A 215 8.15 -14.51 2.61
CA VAL A 215 9.61 -14.36 2.80
C VAL A 215 10.08 -14.67 4.21
N THR A 216 9.20 -14.62 5.23
CA THR A 216 9.56 -14.90 6.62
C THR A 216 9.13 -16.27 7.11
N GLY A 217 8.09 -16.85 6.49
CA GLY A 217 7.44 -18.07 6.98
C GLY A 217 6.54 -17.84 8.22
N VAL A 218 6.33 -16.59 8.64
CA VAL A 218 5.48 -16.23 9.78
C VAL A 218 4.03 -16.04 9.32
N ASP A 219 3.09 -16.76 9.91
CA ASP A 219 1.65 -16.57 9.70
C ASP A 219 1.17 -15.43 10.59
N LEU A 220 0.97 -14.25 9.97
CA LEU A 220 0.62 -13.01 10.67
C LEU A 220 -0.77 -13.06 11.32
N VAL A 221 -1.74 -13.69 10.65
CA VAL A 221 -3.10 -13.82 11.19
C VAL A 221 -3.08 -14.72 12.43
N LYS A 222 -2.33 -15.81 12.38
CA LYS A 222 -2.14 -16.70 13.53
C LYS A 222 -1.48 -15.96 14.70
N GLU A 223 -0.44 -15.17 14.43
CA GLU A 223 0.22 -14.39 15.48
C GLU A 223 -0.70 -13.30 16.05
N GLN A 224 -1.55 -12.64 15.24
CA GLN A 224 -2.58 -11.75 15.77
C GLN A 224 -3.52 -12.45 16.76
N LEU A 225 -3.99 -13.66 16.43
CA LEU A 225 -4.85 -14.44 17.32
C LEU A 225 -4.13 -14.83 18.62
N ARG A 226 -2.84 -15.18 18.54
CA ARG A 226 -2.02 -15.51 19.71
C ARG A 226 -1.82 -14.29 20.63
N ILE A 227 -1.49 -13.14 20.03
CA ILE A 227 -1.31 -11.88 20.76
C ILE A 227 -2.63 -11.47 21.43
N ALA A 228 -3.75 -11.55 20.71
CA ALA A 228 -5.09 -11.25 21.26
C ALA A 228 -5.49 -12.20 22.40
N ALA A 229 -4.99 -13.43 22.39
CA ALA A 229 -5.16 -14.39 23.50
C ALA A 229 -4.21 -14.13 24.68
N GLY A 230 -3.40 -13.05 24.66
CA GLY A 230 -2.46 -12.68 25.71
C GLY A 230 -1.18 -13.52 25.72
N LEU A 231 -0.88 -14.25 24.65
CA LEU A 231 0.33 -15.07 24.54
C LEU A 231 1.50 -14.20 24.06
N PRO A 232 2.75 -14.49 24.52
CA PRO A 232 3.93 -13.81 24.01
C PRO A 232 4.24 -14.24 22.58
N LEU A 233 5.01 -13.40 21.88
CA LEU A 233 5.62 -13.77 20.61
C LEU A 233 6.46 -15.05 20.76
N THR A 234 6.46 -15.88 19.71
CA THR A 234 7.19 -17.18 19.71
C THR A 234 8.62 -17.06 19.20
N PHE A 235 9.02 -15.88 18.76
CA PHE A 235 10.34 -15.61 18.20
C PHE A 235 10.83 -14.22 18.59
N THR A 236 12.12 -14.05 18.54
CA THR A 236 12.84 -12.79 18.77
C THR A 236 13.21 -12.14 17.43
N GLN A 237 13.69 -10.89 17.47
CA GLN A 237 14.15 -10.19 16.27
C GLN A 237 15.27 -10.93 15.53
N ASP A 238 16.20 -11.54 16.26
CA ASP A 238 17.37 -12.22 15.69
C ASP A 238 17.04 -13.55 14.99
N GLU A 239 15.86 -14.11 15.27
CA GLU A 239 15.36 -15.35 14.63
C GLU A 239 14.62 -15.08 13.33
N ILE A 240 14.31 -13.81 13.05
CA ILE A 240 13.60 -13.42 11.81
C ILE A 240 14.61 -13.32 10.68
N THR A 241 14.38 -14.15 9.65
CA THR A 241 15.20 -14.17 8.44
C THR A 241 14.32 -14.01 7.21
N LEU A 242 14.82 -13.30 6.19
CA LEU A 242 14.13 -13.12 4.92
C LEU A 242 14.69 -14.13 3.90
N HIS A 243 13.82 -14.94 3.32
CA HIS A 243 14.17 -15.98 2.38
C HIS A 243 13.55 -15.70 1.01
N GLY A 244 14.41 -15.54 -0.01
CA GLY A 244 13.97 -15.32 -1.37
C GLY A 244 13.34 -13.94 -1.57
N HIS A 245 12.34 -13.89 -2.43
CA HIS A 245 11.62 -12.66 -2.81
C HIS A 245 10.18 -12.99 -3.15
N ALA A 246 9.25 -12.16 -2.72
CA ALA A 246 7.83 -12.31 -3.00
C ALA A 246 7.26 -11.06 -3.64
N LEU A 247 6.30 -11.25 -4.57
CA LEU A 247 5.47 -10.20 -5.14
C LEU A 247 4.00 -10.51 -4.87
N GLU A 248 3.19 -9.49 -4.67
CA GLU A 248 1.75 -9.56 -4.68
C GLU A 248 1.22 -8.64 -5.78
N CYS A 249 0.23 -9.12 -6.56
CA CYS A 249 -0.56 -8.29 -7.47
C CYS A 249 -2.00 -8.28 -6.97
N ARG A 250 -2.54 -7.09 -6.73
CA ARG A 250 -3.96 -6.91 -6.40
C ARG A 250 -4.79 -7.02 -7.66
N ILE A 251 -5.76 -7.93 -7.65
CA ILE A 251 -6.72 -8.09 -8.72
C ILE A 251 -8.00 -7.39 -8.32
N ASN A 252 -8.28 -6.28 -8.99
CA ASN A 252 -9.45 -5.46 -8.77
C ASN A 252 -10.44 -5.62 -9.92
N ALA A 253 -11.73 -5.71 -9.59
CA ALA A 253 -12.82 -5.63 -10.56
C ALA A 253 -12.98 -4.19 -11.07
N GLU A 254 -12.04 -3.76 -11.91
CA GLU A 254 -11.92 -2.40 -12.45
C GLU A 254 -11.49 -2.45 -13.90
N ASP A 255 -11.96 -1.48 -14.69
CA ASP A 255 -11.59 -1.31 -16.10
C ASP A 255 -10.48 -0.24 -16.25
N PRO A 256 -9.21 -0.64 -16.47
CA PRO A 256 -8.14 0.31 -16.68
C PRO A 256 -8.32 1.23 -17.88
N GLN A 257 -9.04 0.77 -18.93
CA GLN A 257 -9.34 1.56 -20.14
C GLN A 257 -10.36 2.68 -19.86
N GLN A 258 -11.13 2.57 -18.77
CA GLN A 258 -12.12 3.55 -18.35
C GLN A 258 -11.74 4.21 -17.00
N ASP A 259 -10.47 4.60 -16.85
CA ASP A 259 -9.93 5.27 -15.66
C ASP A 259 -10.15 4.46 -14.38
N PHE A 260 -10.07 3.11 -14.45
CA PHE A 260 -10.28 2.18 -13.33
C PHE A 260 -11.69 2.27 -12.74
N ARG A 261 -12.68 2.45 -13.61
CA ARG A 261 -14.08 2.39 -13.19
C ARG A 261 -14.38 1.00 -12.63
N PRO A 262 -15.02 0.90 -11.45
CA PRO A 262 -15.47 -0.39 -10.91
C PRO A 262 -16.35 -1.16 -11.88
N CYS A 263 -16.10 -2.45 -12.01
CA CYS A 263 -16.81 -3.38 -12.91
C CYS A 263 -17.44 -4.52 -12.12
N PRO A 264 -18.54 -4.27 -11.36
CA PRO A 264 -19.26 -5.34 -10.68
C PRO A 264 -19.86 -6.31 -11.70
N GLY A 265 -19.97 -7.59 -11.36
CA GLY A 265 -20.51 -8.60 -12.27
C GLY A 265 -20.65 -9.96 -11.61
N THR A 266 -21.08 -10.95 -12.38
CA THR A 266 -21.14 -12.34 -11.96
C THR A 266 -19.97 -13.10 -12.56
N VAL A 267 -19.28 -13.91 -11.74
CA VAL A 267 -18.21 -14.79 -12.22
C VAL A 267 -18.83 -15.91 -13.07
N GLU A 268 -18.63 -15.87 -14.37
CA GLU A 268 -19.11 -16.91 -15.29
C GLU A 268 -18.15 -18.10 -15.33
N PHE A 269 -16.84 -17.82 -15.33
CA PHE A 269 -15.79 -18.80 -15.27
C PHE A 269 -14.64 -18.27 -14.40
N LEU A 270 -13.98 -19.16 -13.65
CA LEU A 270 -12.81 -18.85 -12.83
C LEU A 270 -11.77 -19.95 -12.98
N HIS A 271 -10.55 -19.56 -13.35
CA HIS A 271 -9.36 -20.39 -13.20
C HIS A 271 -8.36 -19.70 -12.28
N VAL A 272 -7.99 -20.38 -11.20
CA VAL A 272 -7.03 -19.89 -10.21
C VAL A 272 -5.67 -20.57 -10.45
N PRO A 273 -4.59 -19.81 -10.69
CA PRO A 273 -3.27 -20.38 -10.94
C PRO A 273 -2.72 -21.09 -9.70
N GLY A 274 -1.88 -22.08 -9.95
CA GLY A 274 -1.24 -22.87 -8.90
C GLY A 274 0.22 -23.16 -9.17
N GLY A 275 0.77 -24.13 -8.43
CA GLY A 275 2.14 -24.59 -8.56
C GLY A 275 3.11 -23.99 -7.55
N PRO A 276 4.40 -24.41 -7.60
CA PRO A 276 5.39 -24.02 -6.61
C PRO A 276 5.59 -22.51 -6.50
N GLY A 277 5.46 -21.97 -5.29
CA GLY A 277 5.66 -20.55 -4.99
C GLY A 277 4.54 -19.64 -5.49
N VAL A 278 3.34 -20.16 -5.80
CA VAL A 278 2.15 -19.38 -6.11
C VAL A 278 1.11 -19.59 -5.01
N ARG A 279 0.57 -18.48 -4.50
CA ARG A 279 -0.56 -18.42 -3.58
C ARG A 279 -1.59 -17.46 -4.15
N VAL A 280 -2.86 -17.79 -4.04
CA VAL A 280 -3.96 -16.90 -4.40
C VAL A 280 -4.93 -16.81 -3.23
N ASP A 281 -5.13 -15.59 -2.74
CA ASP A 281 -6.12 -15.30 -1.71
C ASP A 281 -7.34 -14.67 -2.39
N THR A 282 -8.46 -15.39 -2.43
CA THR A 282 -9.70 -14.92 -3.08
C THR A 282 -10.92 -15.53 -2.43
N ALA A 283 -12.05 -14.83 -2.51
CA ALA A 283 -13.36 -15.32 -2.20
C ALA A 283 -14.18 -15.66 -3.46
N LEU A 284 -13.60 -15.50 -4.67
CA LEU A 284 -14.29 -15.78 -5.92
C LEU A 284 -14.54 -17.27 -6.11
N PHE A 285 -15.67 -17.59 -6.71
CA PHE A 285 -16.01 -18.91 -7.26
C PHE A 285 -16.99 -18.72 -8.43
N THR A 286 -17.05 -19.65 -9.36
CA THR A 286 -17.98 -19.59 -10.49
C THR A 286 -19.42 -19.47 -10.00
N GLY A 287 -20.15 -18.47 -10.47
CA GLY A 287 -21.51 -18.12 -10.05
C GLY A 287 -21.60 -17.11 -8.92
N CYS A 288 -20.49 -16.69 -8.27
CA CYS A 288 -20.57 -15.63 -7.27
C CYS A 288 -20.77 -14.26 -7.92
N VAL A 289 -21.39 -13.35 -7.19
CA VAL A 289 -21.64 -11.96 -7.62
C VAL A 289 -20.70 -11.03 -6.90
N VAL A 290 -19.94 -10.23 -7.66
CA VAL A 290 -19.15 -9.11 -7.15
C VAL A 290 -20.07 -7.88 -7.10
N PRO A 291 -20.48 -7.42 -5.90
CA PRO A 291 -21.42 -6.33 -5.77
C PRO A 291 -20.74 -4.96 -5.90
N PRO A 292 -21.48 -3.89 -6.26
CA PRO A 292 -20.93 -2.54 -6.39
C PRO A 292 -20.79 -1.78 -5.04
N TYR A 293 -21.04 -2.43 -3.91
CA TYR A 293 -21.18 -1.77 -2.60
C TYR A 293 -19.90 -1.79 -1.75
N TYR A 294 -18.88 -2.55 -2.18
CA TYR A 294 -17.63 -2.75 -1.47
C TYR A 294 -16.45 -2.33 -2.35
N ASP A 295 -15.25 -2.42 -1.78
CA ASP A 295 -14.01 -2.26 -2.54
C ASP A 295 -13.94 -3.24 -3.72
N SER A 296 -13.26 -2.84 -4.78
CA SER A 296 -13.11 -3.60 -6.02
C SER A 296 -12.14 -4.78 -5.93
N LEU A 297 -11.39 -4.93 -4.83
CA LEU A 297 -10.44 -6.01 -4.64
C LEU A 297 -11.15 -7.37 -4.60
N VAL A 298 -10.84 -8.24 -5.55
CA VAL A 298 -11.48 -9.57 -5.67
C VAL A 298 -10.51 -10.72 -5.47
N ALA A 299 -9.22 -10.49 -5.69
CA ALA A 299 -8.18 -11.49 -5.44
C ALA A 299 -6.82 -10.83 -5.20
N LYS A 300 -5.94 -11.55 -4.54
CA LYS A 300 -4.51 -11.28 -4.47
C LYS A 300 -3.78 -12.46 -5.05
N VAL A 301 -2.94 -12.22 -6.04
CA VAL A 301 -2.03 -13.24 -6.59
C VAL A 301 -0.66 -12.97 -6.00
N ILE A 302 -0.08 -13.95 -5.33
CA ILE A 302 1.23 -13.83 -4.67
C ILE A 302 2.18 -14.85 -5.30
N ALA A 303 3.39 -14.43 -5.66
CA ALA A 303 4.42 -15.28 -6.19
C ALA A 303 5.71 -15.12 -5.39
N HIS A 304 6.31 -16.24 -4.99
CA HIS A 304 7.59 -16.31 -4.28
C HIS A 304 8.64 -17.04 -5.12
N GLY A 305 9.88 -16.56 -5.09
CA GLY A 305 11.03 -17.19 -5.73
C GLY A 305 12.29 -17.04 -4.88
N ASN A 306 13.34 -17.81 -5.19
CA ASN A 306 14.63 -17.68 -4.51
C ASN A 306 15.33 -16.35 -4.84
N THR A 307 14.95 -15.74 -5.95
CA THR A 307 15.43 -14.42 -6.40
C THR A 307 14.25 -13.58 -6.88
N ARG A 308 14.43 -12.25 -6.90
CA ARG A 308 13.43 -11.32 -7.42
C ARG A 308 13.00 -11.65 -8.86
N LEU A 309 13.96 -11.97 -9.74
CA LEU A 309 13.65 -12.32 -11.13
C LEU A 309 12.85 -13.62 -11.23
N GLU A 310 13.12 -14.60 -10.37
CA GLU A 310 12.33 -15.84 -10.30
C GLU A 310 10.89 -15.54 -9.85
N ALA A 311 10.70 -14.71 -8.83
CA ALA A 311 9.40 -14.28 -8.37
C ALA A 311 8.63 -13.53 -9.48
N ILE A 312 9.26 -12.59 -10.18
CA ILE A 312 8.67 -11.89 -11.35
C ILE A 312 8.22 -12.87 -12.43
N ARG A 313 9.05 -13.85 -12.79
CA ARG A 313 8.70 -14.86 -13.82
C ARG A 313 7.53 -15.72 -13.38
N ARG A 314 7.48 -16.11 -12.11
CA ARG A 314 6.35 -16.87 -11.55
C ARG A 314 5.07 -16.04 -11.52
N MET A 315 5.18 -14.75 -11.18
CA MET A 315 4.03 -13.84 -11.18
C MET A 315 3.48 -13.64 -12.60
N ARG A 316 4.34 -13.43 -13.61
CA ARG A 316 3.92 -13.34 -15.01
C ARG A 316 3.10 -14.56 -15.42
N ARG A 317 3.62 -15.77 -15.19
CA ARG A 317 2.91 -17.02 -15.48
C ARG A 317 1.59 -17.11 -14.70
N ALA A 318 1.61 -16.77 -13.42
CA ALA A 318 0.39 -16.83 -12.60
C ALA A 318 -0.68 -15.87 -13.10
N LEU A 319 -0.32 -14.67 -13.54
CA LEU A 319 -1.28 -13.71 -14.10
C LEU A 319 -1.79 -14.13 -15.49
N GLU A 320 -0.98 -14.82 -16.31
CA GLU A 320 -1.43 -15.41 -17.58
C GLU A 320 -2.44 -16.55 -17.35
N GLU A 321 -2.28 -17.30 -16.27
CA GLU A 321 -3.17 -18.41 -15.91
C GLU A 321 -4.38 -17.97 -15.09
N PHE A 322 -4.40 -16.74 -14.53
CA PHE A 322 -5.53 -16.24 -13.76
C PHE A 322 -6.63 -15.73 -14.68
N ILE A 323 -7.68 -16.51 -14.83
CA ILE A 323 -8.80 -16.21 -15.72
C ILE A 323 -10.06 -15.95 -14.90
N VAL A 324 -10.68 -14.81 -15.11
CA VAL A 324 -12.01 -14.46 -14.59
C VAL A 324 -12.85 -13.94 -15.73
N ASP A 325 -13.94 -14.65 -16.04
CA ASP A 325 -14.93 -14.21 -17.01
C ASP A 325 -16.18 -13.67 -16.30
N GLY A 326 -16.87 -12.72 -16.93
CA GLY A 326 -18.09 -12.09 -16.42
C GLY A 326 -17.91 -10.63 -15.98
N PHE A 327 -16.67 -10.18 -15.77
CA PHE A 327 -16.35 -8.76 -15.53
C PHE A 327 -14.87 -8.47 -15.82
N ILE A 328 -14.57 -7.19 -16.02
CA ILE A 328 -13.21 -6.73 -16.32
C ILE A 328 -12.40 -6.58 -15.02
N THR A 329 -11.11 -6.95 -15.09
CA THR A 329 -10.13 -6.75 -13.99
C THR A 329 -8.90 -6.02 -14.50
N ASN A 330 -8.07 -5.54 -13.55
CA ASN A 330 -6.77 -4.94 -13.83
C ASN A 330 -5.63 -5.97 -14.03
N ALA A 331 -5.92 -7.28 -14.07
CA ALA A 331 -4.90 -8.34 -14.13
C ALA A 331 -3.96 -8.19 -15.34
N SER A 332 -4.52 -7.93 -16.53
CA SER A 332 -3.74 -7.73 -17.75
C SER A 332 -2.81 -6.52 -17.65
N LEU A 333 -3.26 -5.42 -17.05
CA LEU A 333 -2.41 -4.25 -16.81
C LEU A 333 -1.26 -4.57 -15.86
N SER A 334 -1.54 -5.25 -14.74
CA SER A 334 -0.51 -5.70 -13.79
C SER A 334 0.50 -6.62 -14.46
N HIS A 335 0.05 -7.53 -15.33
CA HIS A 335 0.92 -8.40 -16.12
C HIS A 335 1.88 -7.60 -17.01
N LEU A 336 1.37 -6.59 -17.73
CA LEU A 336 2.19 -5.73 -18.59
C LEU A 336 3.22 -4.91 -17.79
N MET A 337 2.86 -4.39 -16.61
CA MET A 337 3.79 -3.67 -15.72
C MET A 337 5.02 -4.51 -15.37
N LEU A 338 4.86 -5.81 -15.16
CA LEU A 338 5.97 -6.71 -14.83
C LEU A 338 7.00 -6.86 -15.97
N TYR A 339 6.69 -6.46 -17.21
CA TYR A 339 7.61 -6.47 -18.36
C TYR A 339 8.33 -5.14 -18.56
N GLU A 340 7.91 -4.07 -17.87
CA GLU A 340 8.59 -2.80 -17.98
C GLU A 340 10.03 -2.91 -17.47
N SER A 341 10.96 -2.36 -18.24
CA SER A 341 12.39 -2.48 -17.95
C SER A 341 12.75 -1.89 -16.59
N ASP A 342 12.12 -0.77 -16.23
CA ASP A 342 12.36 -0.06 -14.98
C ASP A 342 11.86 -0.88 -13.78
N PHE A 343 10.69 -1.56 -13.93
CA PHE A 343 10.23 -2.51 -12.94
C PHE A 343 11.20 -3.68 -12.77
N VAL A 344 11.63 -4.30 -13.88
CA VAL A 344 12.55 -5.45 -13.83
C VAL A 344 13.88 -5.09 -13.19
N ARG A 345 14.40 -3.88 -13.44
CA ARG A 345 15.63 -3.38 -12.81
C ARG A 345 15.46 -2.91 -11.37
N GLY A 346 14.21 -2.74 -10.91
CA GLY A 346 13.91 -2.17 -9.60
C GLY A 346 14.14 -0.65 -9.55
N GLU A 347 14.12 0.02 -10.68
CA GLU A 347 14.34 1.46 -10.87
C GLU A 347 12.98 2.17 -11.03
N TYR A 348 12.19 2.23 -9.98
CA TYR A 348 10.86 2.83 -9.99
C TYR A 348 10.57 3.55 -8.67
N ASP A 349 9.59 4.43 -8.71
CA ASP A 349 9.09 5.21 -7.59
C ASP A 349 7.55 5.24 -7.60
N THR A 350 6.94 6.11 -6.79
CA THR A 350 5.47 6.24 -6.73
C THR A 350 4.83 6.80 -8.00
N ASP A 351 5.63 7.37 -8.91
CA ASP A 351 5.15 7.93 -10.18
C ASP A 351 5.19 6.92 -11.34
N PHE A 352 5.73 5.71 -11.10
CA PHE A 352 5.88 4.66 -12.11
C PHE A 352 4.60 4.40 -12.92
N VAL A 353 3.49 4.17 -12.24
CA VAL A 353 2.21 3.85 -12.90
C VAL A 353 1.74 5.02 -13.74
N ALA A 354 1.84 6.25 -13.23
CA ALA A 354 1.43 7.45 -13.97
C ALA A 354 2.31 7.67 -15.21
N GLY A 355 3.62 7.46 -15.07
CA GLY A 355 4.59 7.64 -16.17
C GLY A 355 4.46 6.61 -17.31
N HIS A 356 3.98 5.40 -17.00
CA HIS A 356 3.86 4.30 -17.98
C HIS A 356 2.42 4.08 -18.47
N MET A 357 1.41 4.72 -17.88
CA MET A 357 0.00 4.40 -18.08
C MET A 357 -0.42 4.44 -19.55
N GLU A 358 -0.08 5.50 -20.28
CA GLU A 358 -0.47 5.63 -21.69
C GLU A 358 0.04 4.46 -22.53
N LYS A 359 1.33 4.12 -22.39
CA LYS A 359 1.97 3.00 -23.08
C LYS A 359 1.30 1.67 -22.71
N LEU A 360 1.06 1.44 -21.42
CA LEU A 360 0.46 0.20 -20.93
C LEU A 360 -0.96 0.00 -21.44
N LEU A 361 -1.78 1.06 -21.49
CA LEU A 361 -3.13 1.00 -22.04
C LEU A 361 -3.14 0.74 -23.55
N GLN A 362 -2.20 1.33 -24.30
CA GLN A 362 -2.03 1.05 -25.73
C GLN A 362 -1.65 -0.41 -25.98
N LEU A 363 -0.73 -0.97 -25.19
CA LEU A 363 -0.33 -2.37 -25.27
C LEU A 363 -1.49 -3.31 -24.90
N SER A 364 -2.21 -3.04 -23.82
CA SER A 364 -3.39 -3.82 -23.42
C SER A 364 -4.41 -3.88 -24.57
N SER A 365 -4.78 -2.73 -25.13
CA SER A 365 -5.72 -2.68 -26.26
C SER A 365 -5.21 -3.43 -27.51
N ALA A 366 -3.90 -3.48 -27.73
CA ALA A 366 -3.33 -4.23 -28.84
C ALA A 366 -3.42 -5.76 -28.59
N CYS A 367 -3.14 -6.20 -27.37
CA CYS A 367 -3.29 -7.61 -26.97
C CYS A 367 -4.73 -8.09 -27.11
N ASP A 368 -5.72 -7.29 -26.67
CA ASP A 368 -7.15 -7.61 -26.76
C ASP A 368 -7.58 -7.78 -28.22
N ARG A 369 -7.10 -6.91 -29.13
CA ARG A 369 -7.40 -7.05 -30.58
C ARG A 369 -6.83 -8.32 -31.17
N LEU A 370 -5.58 -8.66 -30.86
CA LEU A 370 -4.94 -9.88 -31.37
C LEU A 370 -5.63 -11.15 -30.85
N SER A 371 -6.08 -11.15 -29.61
CA SER A 371 -6.85 -12.26 -29.04
C SER A 371 -8.18 -12.45 -29.77
N ALA A 372 -8.91 -11.36 -30.01
CA ALA A 372 -10.20 -11.40 -30.74
C ALA A 372 -10.06 -11.80 -32.24
N GLU A 373 -8.94 -11.48 -32.89
CA GLU A 373 -8.63 -11.93 -34.24
C GLU A 373 -8.34 -13.43 -34.28
N GLY A 374 -7.51 -13.93 -33.37
CA GLY A 374 -7.18 -15.35 -33.25
C GLY A 374 -8.37 -16.26 -32.89
N GLU A 375 -9.39 -15.74 -32.21
CA GLU A 375 -10.65 -16.45 -31.94
C GLU A 375 -11.50 -16.55 -33.20
N ARG A 376 -11.64 -15.47 -33.99
CA ARG A 376 -12.40 -15.49 -35.28
C ARG A 376 -11.82 -16.45 -36.29
N ASP A 377 -10.49 -16.55 -36.36
CA ASP A 377 -9.82 -17.48 -37.26
C ASP A 377 -10.05 -18.96 -36.85
N ARG A 378 -10.14 -19.23 -35.54
CA ARG A 378 -10.48 -20.59 -35.03
C ARG A 378 -11.93 -21.00 -35.25
N ASP A 379 -12.85 -20.05 -35.19
CA ASP A 379 -14.29 -20.30 -35.48
C ASP A 379 -14.59 -20.43 -36.99
N ALA A 380 -13.64 -20.04 -37.86
CA ALA A 380 -13.74 -20.13 -39.30
C ALA A 380 -13.15 -21.43 -39.91
N GLU A 381 -12.41 -22.21 -39.11
CA GLU A 381 -11.91 -23.54 -39.46
C GLU A 381 -12.88 -24.64 -38.98
#